data_a4b30b404630f5a1db4e44ef4760c36a
#
_entry.id   a4b30b404630f5a1db4e44ef4760c36a
#
_cell.length_a   1.000
_cell.length_b   1.000
_cell.length_c   1.000
_cell.angle_alpha   90.00
_cell.angle_beta   90.00
_cell.angle_gamma   90.00
#
_symmetry.space_group_name_H-M   'P 1'
#
loop_
_entity.id
_entity.type
_entity.pdbx_description
1 polymer ?
#
loop_
_entity_poly.entity_id
_entity_poly.type
_entity_poly.pdbx_seq_one_letter_code
_entity_poly.pdbx_strand_id
1 'polypeptide(L)'
;MFETISYETHDDHVATVTINRPDAMNSFNSQMVEEMAAVWELIKADDQVHAVVIRAADGRAFSTGKDVKETDSIWREGVVWSQWDPGKKLGPKQNEMWKPIICAVHGLCCGGAYYWLNESDIVICSEDAEFFDPHVSFGMVSACEPIGLTRRIAYGEVMRMNLLGNDERMSSATALRIGLVSEVMESREALWTRARELAAKVASKPTLATQGTVKTVWQSLDSGLSTALDRAMLYIQVNNLSDGQVDRGSAKRSPHEVR
;
A
#
# COMPACT_ATOMS: atom_id res chain seq x y z
N MET A 1 -3.38 -17.42 14.28
CA MET A 1 -4.52 -17.19 13.35
C MET A 1 -4.87 -15.72 13.54
N PHE A 2 -4.96 -14.94 12.47
CA PHE A 2 -5.34 -13.53 12.55
C PHE A 2 -6.85 -13.39 12.72
N GLU A 3 -7.32 -12.35 13.41
CA GLU A 3 -8.74 -12.10 13.70
C GLU A 3 -9.28 -10.92 12.88
N THR A 4 -8.43 -9.91 12.65
CA THR A 4 -8.82 -8.65 11.97
C THR A 4 -8.35 -8.55 10.53
N ILE A 5 -7.50 -9.48 10.12
CA ILE A 5 -7.04 -9.64 8.74
C ILE A 5 -7.12 -11.11 8.34
N SER A 6 -7.13 -11.41 7.04
CA SER A 6 -6.80 -12.73 6.54
C SER A 6 -5.53 -12.71 5.69
N TYR A 7 -4.81 -13.82 5.67
CA TYR A 7 -3.59 -14.02 4.90
C TYR A 7 -3.66 -15.34 4.16
N GLU A 8 -3.47 -15.28 2.86
CA GLU A 8 -3.53 -16.42 1.96
C GLU A 8 -2.34 -16.41 1.01
N THR A 9 -1.72 -17.55 0.78
CA THR A 9 -0.69 -17.75 -0.24
C THR A 9 -1.23 -18.58 -1.38
N HIS A 10 -0.70 -18.37 -2.58
CA HIS A 10 -1.17 -19.01 -3.80
C HIS A 10 0.01 -19.62 -4.58
N ASP A 11 -0.26 -20.64 -5.38
CA ASP A 11 0.76 -21.39 -6.14
C ASP A 11 1.53 -20.55 -7.17
N ASP A 12 1.03 -19.37 -7.53
CA ASP A 12 1.64 -18.40 -8.44
C ASP A 12 2.60 -17.42 -7.76
N HIS A 13 3.06 -17.73 -6.56
CA HIS A 13 3.94 -16.90 -5.74
C HIS A 13 3.33 -15.55 -5.29
N VAL A 14 2.03 -15.43 -5.27
CA VAL A 14 1.32 -14.24 -4.78
C VAL A 14 0.72 -14.53 -3.42
N ALA A 15 0.88 -13.59 -2.49
CA ALA A 15 0.11 -13.58 -1.25
C ALA A 15 -1.03 -12.55 -1.33
N THR A 16 -2.11 -12.80 -0.60
CA THR A 16 -3.20 -11.85 -0.41
C THR A 16 -3.36 -11.55 1.07
N VAL A 17 -3.27 -10.27 1.42
CA VAL A 17 -3.62 -9.74 2.75
C VAL A 17 -4.96 -9.03 2.62
N THR A 18 -5.96 -9.48 3.36
CA THR A 18 -7.30 -8.89 3.35
C THR A 18 -7.59 -8.26 4.70
N ILE A 19 -7.82 -6.95 4.73
CA ILE A 19 -8.33 -6.23 5.91
C ILE A 19 -9.75 -6.73 6.14
N ASN A 20 -10.06 -7.27 7.32
CA ASN A 20 -11.28 -8.04 7.56
C ASN A 20 -12.03 -7.62 8.83
N ARG A 21 -12.52 -6.39 8.84
CA ARG A 21 -13.46 -5.85 9.83
C ARG A 21 -14.61 -5.09 9.14
N PRO A 22 -15.36 -5.73 8.22
CA PRO A 22 -16.36 -5.04 7.40
C PRO A 22 -17.46 -4.36 8.23
N ASP A 23 -17.86 -4.94 9.36
CA ASP A 23 -18.86 -4.37 10.29
C ASP A 23 -18.38 -3.07 10.95
N ALA A 24 -17.07 -2.85 11.02
CA ALA A 24 -16.44 -1.62 11.48
C ALA A 24 -15.88 -0.78 10.31
N MET A 25 -16.41 -0.94 9.08
CA MET A 25 -15.90 -0.29 7.86
C MET A 25 -14.40 -0.49 7.65
N ASN A 26 -13.88 -1.66 8.00
CA ASN A 26 -12.47 -2.02 7.92
C ASN A 26 -11.52 -1.01 8.59
N SER A 27 -12.01 -0.29 9.63
CA SER A 27 -11.17 0.57 10.46
C SER A 27 -10.18 -0.27 11.27
N PHE A 28 -8.97 0.22 11.45
CA PHE A 28 -7.96 -0.49 12.23
C PHE A 28 -8.05 -0.14 13.72
N ASN A 29 -7.96 -1.17 14.53
CA ASN A 29 -7.79 -1.11 15.98
C ASN A 29 -6.37 -1.56 16.36
N SER A 30 -6.05 -1.54 17.65
CA SER A 30 -4.73 -1.95 18.16
C SER A 30 -4.36 -3.37 17.74
N GLN A 31 -5.32 -4.29 17.74
CA GLN A 31 -5.09 -5.66 17.30
C GLN A 31 -4.69 -5.75 15.82
N MET A 32 -5.40 -5.06 14.92
CA MET A 32 -5.04 -5.03 13.49
C MET A 32 -3.65 -4.47 13.28
N VAL A 33 -3.25 -3.46 14.04
CA VAL A 33 -1.90 -2.87 13.95
C VAL A 33 -0.83 -3.91 14.26
N GLU A 34 -1.01 -4.71 15.31
CA GLU A 34 -0.08 -5.79 15.65
C GLU A 34 -0.13 -6.94 14.63
N GLU A 35 -1.30 -7.29 14.15
CA GLU A 35 -1.47 -8.34 13.14
C GLU A 35 -0.85 -7.94 11.79
N MET A 36 -0.95 -6.67 11.41
CA MET A 36 -0.29 -6.16 10.19
C MET A 36 1.23 -6.22 10.31
N ALA A 37 1.81 -5.82 11.44
CA ALA A 37 3.24 -5.97 11.66
C ALA A 37 3.66 -7.44 11.57
N ALA A 38 2.89 -8.34 12.20
CA ALA A 38 3.19 -9.78 12.19
C ALA A 38 3.09 -10.38 10.77
N VAL A 39 2.09 -10.00 9.98
CA VAL A 39 1.95 -10.52 8.61
C VAL A 39 3.08 -10.04 7.70
N TRP A 40 3.57 -8.79 7.87
CA TRP A 40 4.74 -8.33 7.13
C TRP A 40 6.00 -9.14 7.44
N GLU A 41 6.21 -9.51 8.71
CA GLU A 41 7.33 -10.39 9.08
C GLU A 41 7.18 -11.80 8.46
N LEU A 42 5.98 -12.38 8.47
CA LEU A 42 5.73 -13.66 7.81
C LEU A 42 6.03 -13.60 6.31
N ILE A 43 5.54 -12.55 5.63
CA ILE A 43 5.75 -12.36 4.20
C ILE A 43 7.24 -12.16 3.88
N LYS A 44 7.97 -11.39 4.69
CA LYS A 44 9.42 -11.19 4.50
C LYS A 44 10.18 -12.51 4.55
N ALA A 45 9.82 -13.38 5.49
CA ALA A 45 10.51 -14.66 5.73
C ALA A 45 10.15 -15.76 4.71
N ASP A 46 9.11 -15.60 3.93
CA ASP A 46 8.63 -16.63 2.99
C ASP A 46 9.17 -16.38 1.58
N ASP A 47 10.23 -17.10 1.20
CA ASP A 47 10.83 -17.00 -0.14
C ASP A 47 9.90 -17.43 -1.28
N GLN A 48 8.80 -18.11 -0.98
CA GLN A 48 7.80 -18.50 -1.99
C GLN A 48 6.86 -17.36 -2.35
N VAL A 49 6.78 -16.29 -1.55
CA VAL A 49 5.99 -15.10 -1.85
C VAL A 49 6.86 -14.08 -2.60
N HIS A 50 6.49 -13.74 -3.83
CA HIS A 50 7.21 -12.80 -4.68
C HIS A 50 6.48 -11.45 -4.83
N ALA A 51 5.14 -11.43 -4.73
CA ALA A 51 4.33 -10.22 -4.77
C ALA A 51 3.12 -10.35 -3.83
N VAL A 52 2.56 -9.23 -3.42
CA VAL A 52 1.45 -9.18 -2.45
C VAL A 52 0.30 -8.35 -3.02
N VAL A 53 -0.93 -8.85 -2.85
CA VAL A 53 -2.15 -8.07 -2.99
C VAL A 53 -2.62 -7.66 -1.60
N ILE A 54 -2.85 -6.37 -1.39
CA ILE A 54 -3.59 -5.87 -0.25
C ILE A 54 -4.98 -5.42 -0.69
N ARG A 55 -6.01 -5.92 -0.03
CA ARG A 55 -7.40 -5.58 -0.27
C ARG A 55 -8.18 -5.54 1.04
N ALA A 56 -9.43 -5.16 0.99
CA ALA A 56 -10.34 -5.33 2.12
C ALA A 56 -11.43 -6.35 1.82
N ALA A 57 -12.00 -6.94 2.87
CA ALA A 57 -13.21 -7.75 2.78
C ALA A 57 -14.36 -6.92 2.20
N ASP A 58 -15.28 -7.57 1.51
CA ASP A 58 -16.43 -6.88 0.91
C ASP A 58 -17.22 -6.12 1.98
N GLY A 59 -17.63 -4.91 1.61
CA GLY A 59 -18.30 -4.00 2.53
C GLY A 59 -18.34 -2.57 1.98
N ARG A 60 -18.72 -1.62 2.81
CA ARG A 60 -18.88 -0.21 2.41
C ARG A 60 -17.54 0.52 2.19
N ALA A 61 -16.44 -0.02 2.74
CA ALA A 61 -15.17 0.68 2.76
C ALA A 61 -14.00 -0.28 2.55
N PHE A 62 -12.99 0.19 1.85
CA PHE A 62 -11.65 -0.38 1.93
C PHE A 62 -11.10 -0.21 3.35
N SER A 63 -11.11 1.01 3.88
CA SER A 63 -10.89 1.31 5.29
C SER A 63 -11.24 2.78 5.59
N THR A 64 -11.77 3.03 6.78
CA THR A 64 -12.03 4.38 7.29
C THR A 64 -10.98 4.85 8.30
N GLY A 65 -9.79 4.26 8.27
CA GLY A 65 -8.69 4.65 9.15
C GLY A 65 -8.82 4.08 10.56
N LYS A 66 -8.45 4.86 11.56
CA LYS A 66 -8.48 4.43 12.96
C LYS A 66 -9.90 4.18 13.46
N ASP A 67 -10.08 3.11 14.23
CA ASP A 67 -11.33 2.84 14.95
C ASP A 67 -11.51 3.83 16.11
N VAL A 68 -12.38 4.82 15.92
CA VAL A 68 -12.64 5.87 16.92
C VAL A 68 -13.42 5.37 18.14
N LYS A 69 -14.00 4.17 18.09
CA LYS A 69 -14.71 3.56 19.20
C LYS A 69 -13.78 2.86 20.18
N GLU A 70 -12.54 2.61 19.78
CA GLU A 70 -11.54 2.01 20.66
C GLU A 70 -11.03 3.06 21.66
N THR A 71 -11.44 2.93 22.92
CA THR A 71 -11.15 3.88 24.01
C THR A 71 -9.81 3.61 24.69
N ASP A 72 -9.38 2.36 24.76
CA ASP A 72 -8.17 1.90 25.45
C ASP A 72 -7.01 1.68 24.46
N SER A 73 -6.78 2.67 23.62
CA SER A 73 -5.78 2.49 22.58
C SER A 73 -4.38 2.83 23.09
N ILE A 74 -3.40 2.06 22.64
CA ILE A 74 -1.95 2.29 22.75
C ILE A 74 -1.51 3.72 22.36
N TRP A 75 -2.40 4.48 21.72
CA TRP A 75 -2.21 5.87 21.29
C TRP A 75 -2.24 6.89 22.44
N ARG A 76 -2.76 6.52 23.60
CA ARG A 76 -2.87 7.38 24.79
C ARG A 76 -1.71 7.21 25.77
N GLU A 77 -0.89 6.17 25.55
CA GLU A 77 0.26 5.91 26.40
C GLU A 77 1.45 6.74 25.93
N GLY A 78 1.91 7.62 26.77
CA GLY A 78 3.12 8.39 26.56
C GLY A 78 2.96 9.89 26.73
N VAL A 79 4.08 10.54 26.94
CA VAL A 79 4.18 12.01 26.94
C VAL A 79 4.13 12.53 25.49
N VAL A 80 3.72 13.79 25.32
CA VAL A 80 3.50 14.42 24.00
C VAL A 80 4.62 14.15 22.99
N TRP A 81 5.85 14.11 23.41
CA TRP A 81 7.01 13.91 22.53
C TRP A 81 7.39 12.42 22.30
N SER A 82 6.72 11.49 22.95
CA SER A 82 6.96 10.04 22.79
C SER A 82 5.82 9.32 22.02
N GLN A 83 4.89 10.04 21.47
CA GLN A 83 3.85 9.47 20.61
C GLN A 83 4.49 8.85 19.36
N TRP A 84 4.00 7.68 18.97
CA TRP A 84 4.45 7.01 17.77
C TRP A 84 3.31 6.90 16.75
N ASP A 85 3.69 6.85 15.48
CA ASP A 85 2.77 6.74 14.37
C ASP A 85 2.41 5.25 14.13
N PRO A 86 1.12 4.87 14.12
CA PRO A 86 0.67 3.53 13.79
C PRO A 86 1.10 3.08 12.39
N GLY A 87 1.29 3.99 11.47
CA GLY A 87 1.80 3.73 10.14
C GLY A 87 3.09 2.91 10.14
N LYS A 88 3.92 3.05 11.19
CA LYS A 88 5.14 2.25 11.37
C LYS A 88 4.90 0.74 11.45
N LYS A 89 3.71 0.31 11.83
CA LYS A 89 3.33 -1.10 11.87
C LYS A 89 2.37 -1.48 10.74
N LEU A 90 1.54 -0.54 10.29
CA LEU A 90 0.54 -0.77 9.25
C LEU A 90 1.15 -0.87 7.86
N GLY A 91 2.09 0.03 7.53
CA GLY A 91 2.68 0.11 6.20
C GLY A 91 3.78 -0.93 5.97
N PRO A 92 3.85 -1.54 4.79
CA PRO A 92 4.86 -2.55 4.47
C PRO A 92 6.28 -1.99 4.38
N LYS A 93 6.47 -0.79 3.85
CA LYS A 93 7.80 -0.23 3.61
C LYS A 93 8.49 0.21 4.92
N GLN A 94 7.72 0.73 5.88
CA GLN A 94 8.23 1.02 7.22
C GLN A 94 8.56 -0.24 8.03
N ASN A 95 7.98 -1.38 7.65
CA ASN A 95 8.35 -2.72 8.14
C ASN A 95 9.45 -3.37 7.30
N GLU A 96 10.15 -2.62 6.44
CA GLU A 96 11.23 -3.11 5.56
C GLU A 96 10.83 -4.29 4.67
N MET A 97 9.54 -4.39 4.32
CA MET A 97 9.01 -5.39 3.41
C MET A 97 9.11 -4.87 1.98
N TRP A 98 10.02 -5.44 1.19
CA TRP A 98 10.39 -4.94 -0.14
C TRP A 98 9.76 -5.71 -1.29
N LYS A 99 8.97 -6.75 -1.03
CA LYS A 99 8.21 -7.43 -2.07
C LYS A 99 7.17 -6.46 -2.65
N PRO A 100 6.97 -6.46 -3.98
CA PRO A 100 6.01 -5.55 -4.63
C PRO A 100 4.60 -5.72 -4.09
N ILE A 101 3.91 -4.59 -3.88
CA ILE A 101 2.54 -4.52 -3.35
C ILE A 101 1.59 -3.94 -4.39
N ILE A 102 0.49 -4.63 -4.63
CA ILE A 102 -0.67 -4.16 -5.38
C ILE A 102 -1.81 -3.89 -4.39
N CYS A 103 -2.26 -2.64 -4.29
CA CYS A 103 -3.38 -2.25 -3.43
C CYS A 103 -4.66 -2.12 -4.26
N ALA A 104 -5.69 -2.87 -3.86
CA ALA A 104 -7.00 -2.90 -4.51
C ALA A 104 -8.05 -2.21 -3.63
N VAL A 105 -8.43 -0.98 -3.99
CA VAL A 105 -9.27 -0.10 -3.19
C VAL A 105 -10.71 -0.10 -3.70
N HIS A 106 -11.69 -0.39 -2.84
CA HIS A 106 -13.12 -0.25 -3.15
C HIS A 106 -13.84 0.60 -2.09
N GLY A 107 -14.97 1.20 -2.45
CA GLY A 107 -15.78 1.96 -1.51
C GLY A 107 -15.01 3.10 -0.82
N LEU A 108 -15.30 3.36 0.45
CA LEU A 108 -14.68 4.46 1.18
C LEU A 108 -13.22 4.16 1.55
N CYS A 109 -12.35 5.11 1.27
CA CYS A 109 -10.94 5.08 1.65
C CYS A 109 -10.55 6.42 2.26
N CYS A 110 -10.32 6.47 3.58
CA CYS A 110 -10.03 7.75 4.24
C CYS A 110 -9.14 7.63 5.47
N GLY A 111 -8.56 8.75 5.86
CA GLY A 111 -7.71 8.87 7.05
C GLY A 111 -6.57 7.85 7.02
N GLY A 112 -6.37 7.13 8.11
CA GLY A 112 -5.31 6.13 8.21
C GLY A 112 -5.31 4.99 7.17
N ALA A 113 -6.34 4.87 6.32
CA ALA A 113 -6.30 3.97 5.17
C ALA A 113 -5.14 4.31 4.21
N TYR A 114 -4.70 5.56 4.19
CA TYR A 114 -3.59 5.99 3.36
C TYR A 114 -2.24 5.42 3.76
N TYR A 115 -2.08 4.86 4.94
CA TYR A 115 -0.85 4.14 5.31
C TYR A 115 -0.57 2.98 4.35
N TRP A 116 -1.60 2.23 3.95
CA TRP A 116 -1.44 1.14 2.98
C TRP A 116 -1.26 1.65 1.56
N LEU A 117 -2.04 2.68 1.14
CA LEU A 117 -1.92 3.24 -0.20
C LEU A 117 -0.55 3.86 -0.44
N ASN A 118 -0.09 4.67 0.52
CA ASN A 118 1.17 5.41 0.42
C ASN A 118 2.37 4.49 0.22
N GLU A 119 2.34 3.31 0.82
CA GLU A 119 3.44 2.35 0.78
C GLU A 119 3.24 1.20 -0.22
N SER A 120 2.16 1.22 -1.00
CA SER A 120 1.93 0.26 -2.09
C SER A 120 2.61 0.71 -3.39
N ASP A 121 3.07 -0.22 -4.19
CA ASP A 121 3.79 0.08 -5.42
C ASP A 121 2.84 0.36 -6.59
N ILE A 122 1.73 -0.37 -6.67
CA ILE A 122 0.65 -0.17 -7.64
C ILE A 122 -0.66 -0.04 -6.86
N VAL A 123 -1.44 0.99 -7.16
CA VAL A 123 -2.78 1.19 -6.59
C VAL A 123 -3.79 1.19 -7.71
N ILE A 124 -4.82 0.36 -7.58
CA ILE A 124 -5.97 0.32 -8.49
C ILE A 124 -7.26 0.39 -7.67
N CYS A 125 -8.37 0.82 -8.27
CA CYS A 125 -9.63 0.90 -7.54
C CYS A 125 -10.83 0.46 -8.38
N SER A 126 -11.99 0.27 -7.72
CA SER A 126 -13.28 0.12 -8.39
C SER A 126 -13.94 1.48 -8.61
N GLU A 127 -14.93 1.53 -9.51
CA GLU A 127 -15.68 2.76 -9.83
C GLU A 127 -16.34 3.39 -8.59
N ASP A 128 -16.75 2.57 -7.62
CA ASP A 128 -17.38 3.01 -6.38
C ASP A 128 -16.40 3.55 -5.32
N ALA A 129 -15.11 3.61 -5.63
CA ALA A 129 -14.12 4.10 -4.68
C ALA A 129 -14.21 5.62 -4.49
N GLU A 130 -14.22 6.04 -3.23
CA GLU A 130 -14.22 7.45 -2.82
C GLU A 130 -13.08 7.71 -1.84
N PHE A 131 -12.31 8.77 -2.09
CA PHE A 131 -11.13 9.13 -1.32
C PHE A 131 -11.31 10.49 -0.64
N PHE A 132 -11.02 10.59 0.65
CA PHE A 132 -11.08 11.84 1.41
C PHE A 132 -10.26 11.74 2.71
N ASP A 133 -10.05 12.86 3.39
CA ASP A 133 -9.43 12.87 4.72
C ASP A 133 -10.29 13.64 5.72
N PRO A 134 -10.84 12.99 6.75
CA PRO A 134 -11.80 13.62 7.65
C PRO A 134 -11.17 14.40 8.82
N HIS A 135 -9.84 14.34 9.04
CA HIS A 135 -9.19 14.83 10.26
C HIS A 135 -9.54 16.27 10.61
N VAL A 136 -9.42 17.20 9.65
CA VAL A 136 -9.68 18.63 9.92
C VAL A 136 -11.15 18.90 10.27
N SER A 137 -12.08 18.09 9.75
CA SER A 137 -13.51 18.21 10.09
C SER A 137 -13.79 17.86 11.56
N PHE A 138 -12.90 17.12 12.20
CA PHE A 138 -12.95 16.80 13.64
C PHE A 138 -12.00 17.66 14.47
N GLY A 139 -11.41 18.71 13.90
CA GLY A 139 -10.44 19.57 14.58
C GLY A 139 -9.08 18.92 14.83
N MET A 140 -8.76 17.85 14.10
CA MET A 140 -7.50 17.13 14.19
C MET A 140 -6.54 17.59 13.09
N VAL A 141 -5.25 17.63 13.39
CA VAL A 141 -4.22 17.84 12.37
C VAL A 141 -4.08 16.57 11.55
N SER A 142 -4.28 16.67 10.23
CA SER A 142 -3.91 15.64 9.29
C SER A 142 -2.42 15.78 8.95
N ALA A 143 -1.59 14.82 9.24
CA ALA A 143 -0.14 14.96 9.13
C ALA A 143 0.54 13.77 8.44
N CYS A 144 0.50 12.59 9.01
CA CYS A 144 1.28 11.44 8.52
C CYS A 144 0.80 10.98 7.15
N GLU A 145 -0.50 10.87 6.95
CA GLU A 145 -1.13 10.41 5.72
C GLU A 145 -0.87 11.36 4.53
N PRO A 146 -1.09 12.70 4.66
CA PRO A 146 -0.82 13.62 3.55
C PRO A 146 0.67 13.75 3.22
N ILE A 147 1.58 13.60 4.18
CA ILE A 147 3.03 13.57 3.89
C ILE A 147 3.34 12.43 2.92
N GLY A 148 2.80 11.25 3.14
CA GLY A 148 2.94 10.13 2.21
C GLY A 148 2.29 10.41 0.85
N LEU A 149 1.09 11.01 0.82
CA LEU A 149 0.37 11.37 -0.40
C LEU A 149 1.13 12.37 -1.29
N THR A 150 1.92 13.29 -0.71
CA THR A 150 2.75 14.23 -1.51
C THR A 150 3.81 13.53 -2.36
N ARG A 151 4.08 12.24 -2.10
CA ARG A 151 4.97 11.40 -2.90
C ARG A 151 4.26 10.73 -4.09
N ARG A 152 2.93 10.83 -4.16
CA ARG A 152 2.09 10.17 -5.16
C ARG A 152 1.37 11.14 -6.08
N ILE A 153 0.82 12.22 -5.52
CA ILE A 153 0.00 13.20 -6.26
C ILE A 153 0.48 14.62 -6.01
N ALA A 154 0.03 15.54 -6.85
CA ALA A 154 0.42 16.95 -6.76
C ALA A 154 0.01 17.57 -5.42
N TYR A 155 0.86 18.41 -4.86
CA TYR A 155 0.64 19.11 -3.57
C TYR A 155 -0.73 19.76 -3.45
N GLY A 156 -1.21 20.42 -4.52
CA GLY A 156 -2.50 21.11 -4.50
C GLY A 156 -3.69 20.14 -4.30
N GLU A 157 -3.64 18.94 -4.88
CA GLU A 157 -4.67 17.92 -4.70
C GLU A 157 -4.63 17.32 -3.27
N VAL A 158 -3.41 17.11 -2.73
CA VAL A 158 -3.25 16.69 -1.33
C VAL A 158 -3.87 17.74 -0.39
N MET A 159 -3.53 19.02 -0.56
CA MET A 159 -4.05 20.09 0.29
C MET A 159 -5.56 20.26 0.15
N ARG A 160 -6.11 20.14 -1.08
CA ARG A 160 -7.56 20.18 -1.30
C ARG A 160 -8.28 19.10 -0.51
N MET A 161 -7.85 17.84 -0.64
CA MET A 161 -8.43 16.70 0.08
C MET A 161 -8.40 16.92 1.61
N ASN A 162 -7.24 17.32 2.12
CA ASN A 162 -7.04 17.40 3.57
C ASN A 162 -7.67 18.66 4.19
N LEU A 163 -7.75 19.78 3.48
CA LEU A 163 -8.33 21.01 4.02
C LEU A 163 -9.85 21.06 3.90
N LEU A 164 -10.45 20.37 2.90
CA LEU A 164 -11.89 20.31 2.76
C LEU A 164 -12.53 19.21 3.66
N GLY A 165 -11.74 18.26 4.10
CA GLY A 165 -12.21 17.26 5.06
C GLY A 165 -13.40 16.45 4.54
N ASN A 166 -14.48 16.42 5.33
CA ASN A 166 -15.71 15.70 4.97
C ASN A 166 -16.58 16.41 3.91
N ASP A 167 -16.26 17.67 3.58
CA ASP A 167 -17.08 18.46 2.67
C ASP A 167 -16.90 18.04 1.20
N GLU A 168 -15.80 17.33 0.90
CA GLU A 168 -15.52 16.84 -0.44
C GLU A 168 -14.98 15.41 -0.44
N ARG A 169 -15.39 14.63 -1.45
CA ARG A 169 -14.84 13.32 -1.73
C ARG A 169 -14.31 13.27 -3.16
N MET A 170 -13.13 12.72 -3.31
CA MET A 170 -12.51 12.48 -4.59
C MET A 170 -13.07 11.17 -5.18
N SER A 171 -13.63 11.22 -6.38
CA SER A 171 -14.10 10.04 -7.12
C SER A 171 -12.94 9.21 -7.68
N SER A 172 -13.22 7.94 -8.01
CA SER A 172 -12.31 7.04 -8.72
C SER A 172 -11.77 7.66 -10.03
N ALA A 173 -12.63 8.33 -10.80
CA ALA A 173 -12.25 9.02 -12.03
C ALA A 173 -11.26 10.16 -11.80
N THR A 174 -11.45 10.94 -10.73
CA THR A 174 -10.49 11.99 -10.35
C THR A 174 -9.19 11.36 -9.86
N ALA A 175 -9.26 10.31 -9.04
CA ALA A 175 -8.09 9.59 -8.55
C ALA A 175 -7.22 9.04 -9.70
N LEU A 176 -7.84 8.52 -10.75
CA LEU A 176 -7.15 8.09 -11.97
C LEU A 176 -6.51 9.28 -12.69
N ARG A 177 -7.26 10.36 -12.91
CA ARG A 177 -6.80 11.56 -13.62
C ARG A 177 -5.55 12.20 -12.98
N ILE A 178 -5.48 12.19 -11.65
CA ILE A 178 -4.36 12.80 -10.90
C ILE A 178 -3.24 11.82 -10.56
N GLY A 179 -3.39 10.52 -10.89
CA GLY A 179 -2.38 9.50 -10.67
C GLY A 179 -2.35 8.89 -9.27
N LEU A 180 -3.39 9.08 -8.44
CA LEU A 180 -3.51 8.38 -7.16
C LEU A 180 -3.68 6.88 -7.38
N VAL A 181 -4.47 6.51 -8.38
CA VAL A 181 -4.64 5.13 -8.86
C VAL A 181 -4.22 5.01 -10.31
N SER A 182 -3.81 3.82 -10.73
CA SER A 182 -3.34 3.56 -12.09
C SER A 182 -4.42 2.95 -13.00
N GLU A 183 -5.43 2.31 -12.44
CA GLU A 183 -6.57 1.71 -13.16
C GLU A 183 -7.85 1.86 -12.34
N VAL A 184 -9.01 1.92 -13.02
CA VAL A 184 -10.34 1.87 -12.42
C VAL A 184 -11.10 0.72 -13.03
N MET A 185 -11.64 -0.15 -12.19
CA MET A 185 -12.39 -1.34 -12.59
C MET A 185 -13.89 -1.14 -12.38
N GLU A 186 -14.69 -1.71 -13.24
CA GLU A 186 -16.15 -1.58 -13.26
C GLU A 186 -16.88 -2.19 -12.05
N SER A 187 -16.24 -3.16 -11.38
CA SER A 187 -16.79 -3.82 -10.19
C SER A 187 -15.67 -4.23 -9.23
N ARG A 188 -16.04 -4.61 -8.01
CA ARG A 188 -15.11 -5.11 -6.99
C ARG A 188 -14.53 -6.47 -7.38
N GLU A 189 -15.33 -7.34 -7.99
CA GLU A 189 -14.88 -8.64 -8.48
C GLU A 189 -13.84 -8.47 -9.58
N ALA A 190 -14.09 -7.56 -10.53
CA ALA A 190 -13.13 -7.20 -11.56
C ALA A 190 -11.85 -6.60 -10.96
N LEU A 191 -11.99 -5.74 -9.94
CA LEU A 191 -10.87 -5.15 -9.21
C LEU A 191 -9.98 -6.23 -8.57
N TRP A 192 -10.56 -7.17 -7.83
CA TRP A 192 -9.78 -8.20 -7.14
C TRP A 192 -9.12 -9.16 -8.12
N THR A 193 -9.83 -9.51 -9.21
CA THR A 193 -9.27 -10.30 -10.31
C THR A 193 -8.08 -9.57 -10.93
N ARG A 194 -8.25 -8.29 -11.28
CA ARG A 194 -7.17 -7.48 -11.88
C ARG A 194 -5.97 -7.31 -10.97
N ALA A 195 -6.19 -7.09 -9.68
CA ALA A 195 -5.11 -7.02 -8.69
C ALA A 195 -4.27 -8.30 -8.66
N ARG A 196 -4.94 -9.46 -8.69
CA ARG A 196 -4.28 -10.78 -8.76
C ARG A 196 -3.49 -10.96 -10.05
N GLU A 197 -4.06 -10.60 -11.20
CA GLU A 197 -3.35 -10.66 -12.49
C GLU A 197 -2.08 -9.81 -12.50
N LEU A 198 -2.15 -8.58 -11.99
CA LEU A 198 -0.99 -7.69 -11.88
C LEU A 198 0.06 -8.29 -10.96
N ALA A 199 -0.35 -8.80 -9.79
CA ALA A 199 0.56 -9.43 -8.84
C ALA A 199 1.24 -10.67 -9.44
N ALA A 200 0.51 -11.53 -10.16
CA ALA A 200 1.06 -12.70 -10.82
C ALA A 200 2.06 -12.33 -11.93
N LYS A 201 1.76 -11.28 -12.72
CA LYS A 201 2.70 -10.74 -13.72
C LYS A 201 3.99 -10.25 -13.05
N VAL A 202 3.90 -9.59 -11.90
CA VAL A 202 5.07 -9.13 -11.12
C VAL A 202 5.80 -10.32 -10.51
N ALA A 203 5.09 -11.25 -9.88
CA ALA A 203 5.65 -12.43 -9.23
C ALA A 203 6.41 -13.36 -10.20
N SER A 204 6.05 -13.34 -11.49
CA SER A 204 6.76 -14.06 -12.55
C SER A 204 8.15 -13.51 -12.89
N LYS A 205 8.53 -12.34 -12.36
CA LYS A 205 9.84 -11.72 -12.60
C LYS A 205 10.86 -12.16 -11.55
N PRO A 206 12.16 -12.09 -11.85
CA PRO A 206 13.20 -12.39 -10.87
C PRO A 206 13.03 -11.55 -9.59
N THR A 207 12.93 -12.23 -8.45
CA THR A 207 12.57 -11.61 -7.14
C THR A 207 13.59 -10.58 -6.69
N LEU A 208 14.88 -10.84 -6.90
CA LEU A 208 15.93 -9.90 -6.52
C LEU A 208 15.82 -8.59 -7.33
N ALA A 209 15.46 -8.69 -8.61
CA ALA A 209 15.30 -7.52 -9.46
C ALA A 209 14.07 -6.70 -9.05
N THR A 210 12.91 -7.33 -8.78
CA THR A 210 11.69 -6.63 -8.36
C THR A 210 11.85 -5.98 -6.99
N GLN A 211 12.34 -6.72 -6.00
CA GLN A 211 12.56 -6.21 -4.64
C GLN A 211 13.64 -5.12 -4.61
N GLY A 212 14.74 -5.31 -5.34
CA GLY A 212 15.80 -4.31 -5.48
C GLY A 212 15.29 -3.01 -6.10
N THR A 213 14.42 -3.10 -7.11
CA THR A 213 13.77 -1.94 -7.74
C THR A 213 12.88 -1.22 -6.74
N VAL A 214 11.99 -1.94 -6.05
CA VAL A 214 11.10 -1.36 -5.02
C VAL A 214 11.91 -0.63 -3.95
N LYS A 215 12.91 -1.31 -3.38
CA LYS A 215 13.75 -0.73 -2.32
C LYS A 215 14.49 0.51 -2.78
N THR A 216 15.12 0.45 -3.96
CA THR A 216 15.89 1.56 -4.52
C THR A 216 15.02 2.79 -4.74
N VAL A 217 13.88 2.61 -5.40
CA VAL A 217 12.97 3.72 -5.73
C VAL A 217 12.35 4.30 -4.46
N TRP A 218 11.90 3.46 -3.52
CA TRP A 218 11.36 3.92 -2.26
C TRP A 218 12.37 4.75 -1.45
N GLN A 219 13.58 4.23 -1.27
CA GLN A 219 14.63 4.93 -0.52
C GLN A 219 15.12 6.23 -1.20
N SER A 220 14.91 6.38 -2.50
CA SER A 220 15.25 7.62 -3.20
C SER A 220 14.39 8.80 -2.76
N LEU A 221 13.19 8.55 -2.21
CA LEU A 221 12.27 9.59 -1.75
C LEU A 221 12.82 10.39 -0.55
N ASP A 222 13.77 9.81 0.20
CA ASP A 222 14.36 10.42 1.40
C ASP A 222 15.76 10.99 1.16
N SER A 223 16.21 11.07 -0.10
CA SER A 223 17.57 11.54 -0.42
C SER A 223 17.60 12.47 -1.62
N GLY A 224 18.63 13.30 -1.71
CA GLY A 224 18.89 14.07 -2.92
C GLY A 224 19.25 13.16 -4.11
N LEU A 225 18.95 13.63 -5.33
CA LEU A 225 19.07 12.83 -6.56
C LEU A 225 20.45 12.16 -6.73
N SER A 226 21.55 12.88 -6.51
CA SER A 226 22.90 12.32 -6.66
C SER A 226 23.15 11.16 -5.70
N THR A 227 22.80 11.33 -4.43
CA THR A 227 22.92 10.27 -3.42
C THR A 227 22.04 9.07 -3.73
N ALA A 228 20.83 9.30 -4.23
CA ALA A 228 19.93 8.24 -4.66
C ALA A 228 20.52 7.42 -5.81
N LEU A 229 21.09 8.08 -6.82
CA LEU A 229 21.72 7.44 -7.97
C LEU A 229 22.97 6.65 -7.56
N ASP A 230 23.80 7.19 -6.68
CA ASP A 230 24.99 6.48 -6.15
C ASP A 230 24.58 5.20 -5.42
N ARG A 231 23.53 5.26 -4.58
CA ARG A 231 22.98 4.07 -3.91
C ARG A 231 22.38 3.06 -4.89
N ALA A 232 21.70 3.53 -5.92
CA ALA A 232 21.11 2.66 -6.95
C ALA A 232 22.14 1.75 -7.59
N MET A 233 23.35 2.23 -7.82
CA MET A 233 24.44 1.43 -8.39
C MET A 233 24.81 0.23 -7.52
N LEU A 234 24.72 0.33 -6.20
CA LEU A 234 24.96 -0.79 -5.28
C LEU A 234 23.94 -1.90 -5.48
N TYR A 235 22.65 -1.56 -5.59
CA TYR A 235 21.59 -2.54 -5.82
C TYR A 235 21.71 -3.21 -7.20
N ILE A 236 22.10 -2.46 -8.24
CA ILE A 236 22.36 -3.01 -9.56
C ILE A 236 23.52 -4.02 -9.50
N GLN A 237 24.59 -3.68 -8.78
CA GLN A 237 25.74 -4.58 -8.61
C GLN A 237 25.38 -5.85 -7.86
N VAL A 238 24.64 -5.77 -6.77
CA VAL A 238 24.15 -6.93 -6.00
C VAL A 238 23.34 -7.86 -6.91
N ASN A 239 22.42 -7.31 -7.71
CA ASN A 239 21.63 -8.09 -8.65
C ASN A 239 22.52 -8.76 -9.74
N ASN A 240 23.49 -8.03 -10.30
CA ASN A 240 24.38 -8.56 -11.33
C ASN A 240 25.34 -9.65 -10.84
N LEU A 241 25.71 -9.61 -9.55
CA LEU A 241 26.60 -10.59 -8.92
C LEU A 241 25.86 -11.84 -8.43
N SER A 242 24.54 -11.82 -8.43
CA SER A 242 23.72 -12.96 -7.99
C SER A 242 23.60 -13.99 -9.09
N ASP A 243 24.14 -15.17 -8.87
CA ASP A 243 24.13 -16.27 -9.83
C ASP A 243 22.69 -16.63 -10.27
N GLY A 244 22.49 -16.71 -11.60
CA GLY A 244 21.26 -17.21 -12.22
C GLY A 244 20.07 -16.23 -12.27
N GLN A 245 20.20 -15.01 -11.72
CA GLN A 245 19.09 -14.03 -11.73
C GLN A 245 19.06 -13.16 -13.00
N VAL A 246 20.19 -12.93 -13.64
CA VAL A 246 20.26 -12.12 -14.87
C VAL A 246 20.42 -13.02 -16.08
N ASP A 247 19.32 -13.51 -16.62
CA ASP A 247 19.31 -14.25 -17.88
C ASP A 247 18.70 -13.40 -19.00
N ARG A 248 19.55 -12.75 -19.78
CA ARG A 248 19.16 -11.94 -20.94
C ARG A 248 18.64 -12.77 -22.11
N GLY A 249 18.97 -14.08 -22.14
CA GLY A 249 18.57 -14.99 -23.21
C GLY A 249 17.17 -15.56 -23.03
N SER A 250 16.72 -15.72 -21.79
CA SER A 250 15.40 -16.26 -21.45
C SER A 250 14.28 -15.21 -21.39
N ALA A 251 14.61 -13.93 -21.56
CA ALA A 251 13.61 -12.85 -21.59
C ALA A 251 12.61 -13.11 -22.73
N LYS A 252 11.54 -13.84 -22.41
CA LYS A 252 10.45 -14.11 -23.34
C LYS A 252 9.85 -12.78 -23.77
N ARG A 253 9.79 -12.53 -25.06
CA ARG A 253 8.97 -11.46 -25.64
C ARG A 253 7.51 -11.87 -25.45
N SER A 254 6.94 -11.56 -24.29
CA SER A 254 5.49 -11.65 -24.09
C SER A 254 4.80 -10.53 -24.86
N PRO A 255 3.62 -10.76 -25.43
CA PRO A 255 2.81 -9.66 -25.93
C PRO A 255 2.64 -8.64 -24.81
N HIS A 256 2.95 -7.37 -25.11
CA HIS A 256 2.80 -6.30 -24.15
C HIS A 256 1.38 -5.72 -24.23
N GLU A 257 0.85 -5.35 -23.09
CA GLU A 257 -0.39 -4.62 -22.94
C GLU A 257 -0.07 -3.12 -23.02
N VAL A 258 -0.79 -2.38 -23.84
CA VAL A 258 -0.71 -0.91 -23.90
C VAL A 258 -1.85 -0.35 -23.05
N ARG A 259 -1.50 0.41 -22.01
CA ARG A 259 -2.43 1.02 -21.07
C ARG A 259 -2.74 2.46 -21.46
#